data_1ed4a060ede896ef2262949ad7e98172
#
_entry.id   1ed4a060ede896ef2262949ad7e98172
#
_cell.length_a   1.000
_cell.length_b   1.000
_cell.length_c   1.000
_cell.angle_alpha   90.00
_cell.angle_beta   90.00
_cell.angle_gamma   90.00
#
_symmetry.space_group_name_H-M   'P 1'
#
loop_
_entity.id
_entity.type
_entity.pdbx_description
1 polymer ?
#
loop_
_entity_poly.entity_id
_entity_poly.type
_entity_poly.pdbx_seq_one_letter_code
_entity_poly.pdbx_strand_id
1 'polypeptide(L)'
;MTLKYVIVQQPATTAQLFLLYHGVGDNPDSMGEIGHWFAKTFPDALVVSVGSPGAVRQWFGETDLHDQTIQQRVDAAMPQFVESVRNWQKKSGVRAEATALVGFSQGGSMVLEGVKANPDLAGRAVVFNGRFITLPEKASTRTTIHLIHGDYDEQIPLHHAQEAEQRLTARGGDVTLDIVDDLAHAIDHRSMELALNHLRYTVPKRYFDEALSGAKPGDDDVIALM
;
A
#
# COMPACT_ATOMS: atom_id res chain seq x y z
N MET A 1 -19.48 1.80 9.44
CA MET A 1 -19.48 0.33 9.72
C MET A 1 -18.03 -0.08 9.93
N THR A 2 -17.66 -0.71 11.04
CA THR A 2 -16.26 -1.11 11.32
C THR A 2 -15.88 -2.30 10.43
N LEU A 3 -14.80 -2.19 9.66
CA LEU A 3 -14.26 -3.30 8.87
C LEU A 3 -13.73 -4.41 9.79
N LYS A 4 -13.81 -5.66 9.34
CA LYS A 4 -13.14 -6.78 10.03
C LYS A 4 -11.63 -6.57 9.96
N TYR A 5 -10.90 -7.05 10.96
CA TYR A 5 -9.45 -6.95 10.98
C TYR A 5 -8.82 -8.05 11.83
N VAL A 6 -7.55 -8.30 11.59
CA VAL A 6 -6.68 -9.14 12.41
C VAL A 6 -5.47 -8.31 12.84
N ILE A 7 -5.21 -8.23 14.14
CA ILE A 7 -3.98 -7.62 14.65
C ILE A 7 -2.91 -8.72 14.65
N VAL A 8 -1.91 -8.56 13.78
CA VAL A 8 -0.78 -9.50 13.66
C VAL A 8 0.26 -9.22 14.73
N GLN A 9 0.52 -7.94 15.01
CA GLN A 9 1.44 -7.50 16.05
C GLN A 9 0.95 -6.19 16.66
N GLN A 10 1.06 -6.10 17.99
CA GLN A 10 0.81 -4.88 18.75
C GLN A 10 1.90 -4.70 19.79
N PRO A 11 2.90 -3.86 19.53
CA PRO A 11 3.96 -3.58 20.51
C PRO A 11 3.48 -2.71 21.66
N ALA A 12 4.23 -2.67 22.75
CA ALA A 12 3.92 -1.81 23.89
C ALA A 12 4.02 -0.32 23.55
N THR A 13 4.98 0.03 22.71
CA THR A 13 5.13 1.37 22.12
C THR A 13 5.12 1.23 20.60
N THR A 14 4.23 1.95 19.94
CA THR A 14 4.07 1.86 18.49
C THR A 14 4.83 2.99 17.81
N ALA A 15 5.84 2.66 17.01
CA ALA A 15 6.61 3.61 16.20
C ALA A 15 6.07 3.71 14.76
N GLN A 16 5.61 2.60 14.19
CA GLN A 16 5.10 2.53 12.81
C GLN A 16 3.76 1.80 12.76
N LEU A 17 3.01 2.06 11.69
CA LEU A 17 1.73 1.41 11.42
C LEU A 17 1.77 0.76 10.04
N PHE A 18 1.53 -0.55 9.98
CA PHE A 18 1.33 -1.29 8.74
C PHE A 18 -0.13 -1.71 8.63
N LEU A 19 -0.79 -1.30 7.56
CA LEU A 19 -2.16 -1.73 7.22
C LEU A 19 -2.12 -2.56 5.96
N LEU A 20 -2.59 -3.81 6.04
CA LEU A 20 -2.53 -4.79 4.96
C LEU A 20 -3.92 -5.04 4.38
N TYR A 21 -4.01 -5.12 3.05
CA TYR A 21 -5.25 -5.21 2.27
C TYR A 21 -5.20 -6.39 1.31
N HIS A 22 -6.09 -7.36 1.50
CA HIS A 22 -6.14 -8.62 0.74
C HIS A 22 -6.71 -8.46 -0.68
N GLY A 23 -6.50 -9.45 -1.53
CA GLY A 23 -7.10 -9.55 -2.86
C GLY A 23 -8.58 -10.01 -2.85
N VAL A 24 -9.19 -10.05 -4.04
CA VAL A 24 -10.57 -10.54 -4.22
C VAL A 24 -10.71 -11.97 -3.73
N GLY A 25 -11.81 -12.25 -3.03
CA GLY A 25 -12.14 -13.59 -2.54
C GLY A 25 -11.38 -14.01 -1.28
N ASP A 26 -10.40 -13.22 -0.88
CA ASP A 26 -9.55 -13.47 0.27
C ASP A 26 -10.11 -12.80 1.55
N ASN A 27 -9.35 -12.79 2.63
CA ASN A 27 -9.79 -12.31 3.94
C ASN A 27 -8.60 -11.77 4.76
N PRO A 28 -8.86 -11.10 5.90
CA PRO A 28 -7.78 -10.57 6.72
C PRO A 28 -6.88 -11.61 7.37
N ASP A 29 -7.31 -12.86 7.55
CA ASP A 29 -6.47 -13.90 8.16
C ASP A 29 -5.32 -14.29 7.22
N SER A 30 -5.61 -14.54 5.93
CA SER A 30 -4.58 -14.89 4.94
C SER A 30 -3.61 -13.77 4.64
N MET A 31 -4.08 -12.51 4.55
CA MET A 31 -3.17 -11.38 4.43
C MET A 31 -2.41 -11.12 5.74
N GLY A 32 -2.95 -11.55 6.87
CA GLY A 32 -2.28 -11.56 8.17
C GLY A 32 -1.03 -12.43 8.19
N GLU A 33 -1.02 -13.56 7.47
CA GLU A 33 0.18 -14.41 7.32
C GLU A 33 1.33 -13.63 6.65
N ILE A 34 1.02 -12.83 5.64
CA ILE A 34 1.99 -11.90 5.04
C ILE A 34 2.45 -10.86 6.06
N GLY A 35 1.56 -10.44 6.95
CA GLY A 35 1.85 -9.48 8.03
C GLY A 35 2.97 -9.91 8.97
N HIS A 36 3.18 -11.22 9.18
CA HIS A 36 4.26 -11.72 10.03
C HIS A 36 5.66 -11.38 9.54
N TRP A 37 5.85 -11.22 8.23
CA TRP A 37 7.12 -10.76 7.66
C TRP A 37 7.45 -9.34 8.09
N PHE A 38 6.46 -8.45 8.05
CA PHE A 38 6.62 -7.06 8.50
C PHE A 38 6.80 -7.00 10.02
N ALA A 39 6.03 -7.76 10.78
CA ALA A 39 6.13 -7.83 12.24
C ALA A 39 7.52 -8.28 12.70
N LYS A 40 8.09 -9.28 12.05
CA LYS A 40 9.44 -9.77 12.35
C LYS A 40 10.53 -8.74 12.04
N THR A 41 10.33 -7.96 10.97
CA THR A 41 11.32 -6.98 10.51
C THR A 41 11.22 -5.66 11.26
N PHE A 42 10.02 -5.26 11.68
CA PHE A 42 9.71 -4.01 12.38
C PHE A 42 9.09 -4.31 13.74
N PRO A 43 9.88 -4.59 14.79
CA PRO A 43 9.38 -5.04 16.10
C PRO A 43 8.52 -3.98 16.82
N ASP A 44 8.71 -2.69 16.53
CA ASP A 44 7.94 -1.60 17.10
C ASP A 44 6.75 -1.16 16.24
N ALA A 45 6.42 -1.94 15.21
CA ALA A 45 5.28 -1.66 14.34
C ALA A 45 3.98 -2.30 14.86
N LEU A 46 2.89 -1.53 14.83
CA LEU A 46 1.55 -2.10 14.84
C LEU A 46 1.24 -2.64 13.44
N VAL A 47 0.98 -3.94 13.32
CA VAL A 47 0.69 -4.60 12.04
C VAL A 47 -0.74 -5.12 12.08
N VAL A 48 -1.58 -4.62 11.17
CA VAL A 48 -3.00 -4.93 11.10
C VAL A 48 -3.38 -5.35 9.68
N SER A 49 -3.99 -6.50 9.55
CA SER A 49 -4.65 -6.92 8.32
C SER A 49 -6.12 -6.51 8.35
N VAL A 50 -6.55 -5.75 7.35
CA VAL A 50 -7.90 -5.17 7.26
C VAL A 50 -8.72 -5.93 6.22
N GLY A 51 -9.96 -6.27 6.56
CA GLY A 51 -10.90 -6.93 5.66
C GLY A 51 -11.71 -5.93 4.83
N SER A 52 -12.11 -6.36 3.65
CA SER A 52 -13.02 -5.61 2.78
C SER A 52 -14.42 -5.44 3.41
N PRO A 53 -15.19 -4.44 2.97
CA PRO A 53 -16.56 -4.24 3.45
C PRO A 53 -17.49 -5.41 3.06
N GLY A 54 -18.43 -5.72 3.92
CA GLY A 54 -19.47 -6.71 3.65
C GLY A 54 -18.99 -8.17 3.63
N ALA A 55 -19.81 -9.05 3.03
CA ALA A 55 -19.58 -10.49 2.97
C ALA A 55 -18.92 -10.99 1.66
N VAL A 56 -18.83 -10.11 0.67
CA VAL A 56 -18.44 -10.48 -0.71
C VAL A 56 -16.95 -10.61 -0.91
N ARG A 57 -16.14 -10.25 0.09
CA ARG A 57 -14.67 -10.34 0.08
C ARG A 57 -14.03 -9.63 -1.11
N GLN A 58 -14.51 -8.45 -1.44
CA GLN A 58 -13.96 -7.56 -2.46
C GLN A 58 -14.08 -6.11 -2.01
N TRP A 59 -13.17 -5.26 -2.46
CA TRP A 59 -13.13 -3.83 -2.10
C TRP A 59 -14.11 -3.03 -2.97
N PHE A 60 -14.24 -3.43 -4.22
CA PHE A 60 -15.15 -2.85 -5.20
C PHE A 60 -15.57 -3.92 -6.21
N GLY A 61 -16.75 -3.77 -6.83
CA GLY A 61 -17.20 -4.70 -7.86
C GLY A 61 -16.41 -4.53 -9.17
N GLU A 62 -15.97 -5.62 -9.77
CA GLU A 62 -15.24 -5.61 -11.04
C GLU A 62 -16.15 -5.88 -12.26
N THR A 63 -17.32 -6.48 -12.05
CA THR A 63 -18.27 -6.76 -13.10
C THR A 63 -19.16 -5.56 -13.39
N ASP A 64 -19.42 -5.29 -14.66
CA ASP A 64 -20.35 -4.26 -15.09
C ASP A 64 -21.79 -4.59 -14.66
N LEU A 65 -22.18 -4.01 -13.54
CA LEU A 65 -23.55 -3.99 -13.07
C LEU A 65 -24.06 -2.55 -13.18
N HIS A 66 -24.98 -2.30 -14.11
CA HIS A 66 -25.73 -1.05 -14.22
C HIS A 66 -24.90 0.23 -14.46
N ASP A 67 -24.33 0.40 -15.63
CA ASP A 67 -23.76 1.67 -16.15
C ASP A 67 -22.66 2.35 -15.31
N GLN A 68 -22.15 1.73 -14.24
CA GLN A 68 -21.04 2.25 -13.46
C GLN A 68 -19.70 1.67 -13.93
N THR A 69 -18.75 2.55 -14.21
CA THR A 69 -17.36 2.15 -14.48
C THR A 69 -16.69 1.60 -13.21
N ILE A 70 -15.61 0.82 -13.37
CA ILE A 70 -14.81 0.34 -12.23
C ILE A 70 -14.29 1.54 -11.41
N GLN A 71 -13.87 2.63 -12.05
CA GLN A 71 -13.41 3.83 -11.34
C GLN A 71 -14.50 4.43 -10.46
N GLN A 72 -15.73 4.56 -10.94
CA GLN A 72 -16.83 5.08 -10.13
C GLN A 72 -17.11 4.21 -8.89
N ARG A 73 -16.96 2.89 -9.00
CA ARG A 73 -17.11 1.98 -7.85
C ARG A 73 -15.97 2.11 -6.85
N VAL A 74 -14.74 2.28 -7.33
CA VAL A 74 -13.59 2.59 -6.47
C VAL A 74 -13.80 3.92 -5.76
N ASP A 75 -14.24 4.96 -6.48
CA ASP A 75 -14.51 6.28 -5.91
C ASP A 75 -15.59 6.22 -4.83
N ALA A 76 -16.61 5.39 -5.03
CA ALA A 76 -17.66 5.16 -4.03
C ALA A 76 -17.16 4.40 -2.77
N ALA A 77 -16.18 3.50 -2.92
CA ALA A 77 -15.58 2.76 -1.80
C ALA A 77 -14.50 3.56 -1.06
N MET A 78 -13.90 4.56 -1.72
CA MET A 78 -12.75 5.31 -1.23
C MET A 78 -12.97 6.03 0.11
N PRO A 79 -14.11 6.68 0.40
CA PRO A 79 -14.33 7.34 1.69
C PRO A 79 -14.20 6.38 2.88
N GLN A 80 -14.75 5.17 2.79
CA GLN A 80 -14.66 4.16 3.86
C GLN A 80 -13.22 3.63 4.01
N PHE A 81 -12.51 3.44 2.90
CA PHE A 81 -11.10 3.04 2.92
C PHE A 81 -10.24 4.07 3.63
N VAL A 82 -10.34 5.33 3.23
CA VAL A 82 -9.58 6.44 3.83
C VAL A 82 -9.94 6.63 5.31
N GLU A 83 -11.21 6.57 5.65
CA GLU A 83 -11.67 6.64 7.05
C GLU A 83 -11.05 5.51 7.90
N SER A 84 -10.99 4.30 7.36
CA SER A 84 -10.36 3.16 8.04
C SER A 84 -8.87 3.43 8.32
N VAL A 85 -8.11 3.93 7.35
CA VAL A 85 -6.70 4.31 7.53
C VAL A 85 -6.56 5.36 8.62
N ARG A 86 -7.32 6.47 8.53
CA ARG A 86 -7.27 7.57 9.50
C ARG A 86 -7.66 7.12 10.92
N ASN A 87 -8.62 6.21 11.04
CA ASN A 87 -9.02 5.64 12.34
C ASN A 87 -7.89 4.82 12.96
N TRP A 88 -7.15 4.03 12.18
CA TRP A 88 -5.99 3.30 12.68
C TRP A 88 -4.84 4.22 13.07
N GLN A 89 -4.56 5.25 12.29
CA GLN A 89 -3.57 6.28 12.64
C GLN A 89 -3.93 6.97 13.97
N LYS A 90 -5.19 7.39 14.11
CA LYS A 90 -5.68 7.99 15.36
C LYS A 90 -5.59 7.03 16.55
N LYS A 91 -6.00 5.77 16.36
CA LYS A 91 -6.00 4.74 17.42
C LYS A 91 -4.59 4.39 17.89
N SER A 92 -3.64 4.33 16.97
CA SER A 92 -2.24 4.00 17.27
C SER A 92 -1.40 5.20 17.71
N GLY A 93 -1.86 6.43 17.43
CA GLY A 93 -1.06 7.64 17.60
C GLY A 93 0.02 7.83 16.53
N VAL A 94 0.05 6.96 15.50
CA VAL A 94 1.07 6.99 14.44
C VAL A 94 0.63 7.95 13.34
N ARG A 95 1.56 8.82 12.91
CA ARG A 95 1.31 9.79 11.84
C ARG A 95 1.33 9.12 10.47
N ALA A 96 0.84 9.84 9.45
CA ALA A 96 0.81 9.37 8.08
C ALA A 96 2.21 9.02 7.54
N GLU A 97 3.21 9.81 7.87
CA GLU A 97 4.60 9.60 7.45
C GLU A 97 5.18 8.26 7.94
N ALA A 98 4.76 7.81 9.13
CA ALA A 98 5.15 6.52 9.72
C ALA A 98 4.14 5.39 9.45
N THR A 99 3.20 5.61 8.52
CA THR A 99 2.21 4.61 8.08
C THR A 99 2.61 4.02 6.74
N ALA A 100 2.60 2.70 6.64
CA ALA A 100 2.73 1.94 5.39
C ALA A 100 1.40 1.24 5.05
N LEU A 101 0.92 1.44 3.84
CA LEU A 101 -0.20 0.71 3.27
C LEU A 101 0.36 -0.40 2.38
N VAL A 102 -0.03 -1.64 2.63
CA VAL A 102 0.45 -2.82 1.90
C VAL A 102 -0.75 -3.51 1.26
N GLY A 103 -0.74 -3.75 -0.03
CA GLY A 103 -1.87 -4.36 -0.71
C GLY A 103 -1.48 -5.39 -1.75
N PHE A 104 -2.31 -6.43 -1.88
CA PHE A 104 -2.20 -7.45 -2.91
C PHE A 104 -3.39 -7.35 -3.86
N SER A 105 -3.14 -7.43 -5.18
CA SER A 105 -4.19 -7.50 -6.20
C SER A 105 -5.18 -6.33 -6.06
N GLN A 106 -6.47 -6.59 -5.88
CA GLN A 106 -7.50 -5.56 -5.66
C GLN A 106 -7.22 -4.70 -4.41
N GLY A 107 -6.68 -5.28 -3.33
CA GLY A 107 -6.23 -4.52 -2.16
C GLY A 107 -5.07 -3.58 -2.50
N GLY A 108 -4.15 -4.01 -3.37
CA GLY A 108 -3.09 -3.15 -3.93
C GLY A 108 -3.65 -2.01 -4.78
N SER A 109 -4.68 -2.29 -5.58
CA SER A 109 -5.37 -1.25 -6.36
C SER A 109 -6.03 -0.22 -5.44
N MET A 110 -6.67 -0.64 -4.34
CA MET A 110 -7.23 0.29 -3.34
C MET A 110 -6.16 1.15 -2.68
N VAL A 111 -4.98 0.59 -2.38
CA VAL A 111 -3.84 1.34 -1.84
C VAL A 111 -3.39 2.42 -2.83
N LEU A 112 -3.20 2.06 -4.11
CA LEU A 112 -2.80 3.02 -5.15
C LEU A 112 -3.84 4.12 -5.36
N GLU A 113 -5.12 3.76 -5.47
CA GLU A 113 -6.22 4.71 -5.60
C GLU A 113 -6.37 5.59 -4.35
N GLY A 114 -6.11 5.03 -3.17
CA GLY A 114 -6.14 5.75 -1.90
C GLY A 114 -5.09 6.85 -1.82
N VAL A 115 -3.83 6.55 -2.16
CA VAL A 115 -2.75 7.56 -2.17
C VAL A 115 -2.85 8.53 -3.36
N LYS A 116 -3.50 8.12 -4.45
CA LYS A 116 -3.86 9.02 -5.57
C LYS A 116 -4.89 10.06 -5.14
N ALA A 117 -5.95 9.63 -4.46
CA ALA A 117 -7.03 10.51 -4.01
C ALA A 117 -6.62 11.37 -2.79
N ASN A 118 -5.72 10.86 -1.95
CA ASN A 118 -5.28 11.51 -0.70
C ASN A 118 -3.75 11.45 -0.61
N PRO A 119 -3.04 12.43 -1.16
CA PRO A 119 -1.58 12.43 -1.26
C PRO A 119 -0.81 12.40 0.06
N ASP A 120 -1.47 12.70 1.17
CA ASP A 120 -0.95 12.70 2.54
C ASP A 120 -1.48 11.52 3.39
N LEU A 121 -2.01 10.49 2.75
CA LEU A 121 -2.65 9.38 3.44
C LEU A 121 -1.63 8.49 4.19
N ALA A 122 -0.47 8.25 3.59
CA ALA A 122 0.60 7.41 4.14
C ALA A 122 1.97 7.79 3.59
N GLY A 123 3.02 7.50 4.35
CA GLY A 123 4.41 7.71 3.93
C GLY A 123 4.91 6.65 2.94
N ARG A 124 4.37 5.44 3.00
CA ARG A 124 4.73 4.31 2.14
C ARG A 124 3.50 3.60 1.58
N ALA A 125 3.61 3.16 0.34
CA ALA A 125 2.68 2.22 -0.28
C ALA A 125 3.49 1.07 -0.89
N VAL A 126 3.21 -0.17 -0.48
CA VAL A 126 3.80 -1.39 -1.02
C VAL A 126 2.70 -2.18 -1.72
N VAL A 127 2.85 -2.41 -3.00
CA VAL A 127 1.80 -3.01 -3.82
C VAL A 127 2.34 -4.21 -4.56
N PHE A 128 1.78 -5.37 -4.23
CA PHE A 128 2.04 -6.63 -4.90
C PHE A 128 0.96 -6.89 -5.95
N ASN A 129 1.35 -7.02 -7.21
CA ASN A 129 0.46 -7.41 -8.31
C ASN A 129 -0.84 -6.59 -8.35
N GLY A 130 -0.76 -5.28 -8.10
CA GLY A 130 -1.88 -4.34 -8.16
C GLY A 130 -1.74 -3.36 -9.33
N ARG A 131 -2.80 -2.57 -9.57
CA ARG A 131 -2.79 -1.55 -10.62
C ARG A 131 -3.58 -0.31 -10.23
N PHE A 132 -3.27 0.83 -10.79
CA PHE A 132 -4.22 1.93 -10.84
C PHE A 132 -5.42 1.55 -11.72
N ILE A 133 -6.61 1.93 -11.33
CA ILE A 133 -7.79 1.79 -12.20
C ILE A 133 -7.72 2.83 -13.31
N THR A 134 -7.38 4.06 -12.93
CA THR A 134 -7.02 5.12 -13.89
C THR A 134 -5.70 5.72 -13.47
N LEU A 135 -4.74 5.80 -14.40
CA LEU A 135 -3.42 6.36 -14.12
C LEU A 135 -3.51 7.79 -13.55
N PRO A 136 -2.69 8.14 -12.54
CA PRO A 136 -2.76 9.44 -11.91
C PRO A 136 -2.29 10.56 -12.85
N GLU A 137 -2.97 11.70 -12.79
CA GLU A 137 -2.55 12.92 -13.48
C GLU A 137 -1.44 13.66 -12.73
N LYS A 138 -1.40 13.48 -11.40
CA LYS A 138 -0.40 14.06 -10.48
C LYS A 138 0.20 12.95 -9.63
N ALA A 139 1.46 13.08 -9.26
CA ALA A 139 2.10 12.22 -8.29
C ALA A 139 2.10 12.87 -6.90
N SER A 140 1.93 12.06 -5.84
CA SER A 140 2.21 12.50 -4.49
C SER A 140 3.73 12.66 -4.31
N THR A 141 4.15 13.74 -3.68
CA THR A 141 5.53 13.93 -3.23
C THR A 141 5.73 13.45 -1.79
N ARG A 142 4.68 13.03 -1.10
CA ARG A 142 4.70 12.62 0.31
C ARG A 142 4.68 11.11 0.51
N THR A 143 4.28 10.35 -0.51
CA THR A 143 4.23 8.89 -0.45
C THR A 143 5.28 8.29 -1.37
N THR A 144 6.14 7.42 -0.84
CA THR A 144 7.00 6.56 -1.65
C THR A 144 6.25 5.29 -2.00
N ILE A 145 6.15 4.97 -3.28
CA ILE A 145 5.40 3.82 -3.80
C ILE A 145 6.38 2.74 -4.26
N HIS A 146 6.22 1.52 -3.75
CA HIS A 146 6.96 0.34 -4.15
C HIS A 146 6.02 -0.62 -4.87
N LEU A 147 6.20 -0.77 -6.19
CA LEU A 147 5.47 -1.72 -7.03
C LEU A 147 6.31 -2.98 -7.15
N ILE A 148 5.75 -4.14 -6.82
CA ILE A 148 6.39 -5.45 -6.92
C ILE A 148 5.44 -6.34 -7.71
N HIS A 149 5.88 -6.83 -8.88
CA HIS A 149 4.97 -7.46 -9.83
C HIS A 149 5.60 -8.68 -10.48
N GLY A 150 4.85 -9.77 -10.55
CA GLY A 150 5.26 -10.97 -11.27
C GLY A 150 5.15 -10.79 -12.79
N ASP A 151 6.15 -11.24 -13.54
CA ASP A 151 6.17 -11.11 -15.00
C ASP A 151 5.20 -12.09 -15.71
N TYR A 152 4.79 -13.16 -15.01
CA TYR A 152 3.77 -14.12 -15.47
C TYR A 152 2.37 -13.86 -14.88
N ASP A 153 2.09 -12.66 -14.40
CA ASP A 153 0.76 -12.30 -13.91
C ASP A 153 -0.24 -12.13 -15.07
N GLU A 154 -1.11 -13.14 -15.24
CA GLU A 154 -2.17 -13.12 -16.26
C GLU A 154 -3.45 -12.43 -15.78
N GLN A 155 -3.62 -12.20 -14.46
CA GLN A 155 -4.80 -11.53 -13.91
C GLN A 155 -4.66 -10.00 -13.96
N ILE A 156 -3.49 -9.50 -13.56
CA ILE A 156 -3.12 -8.09 -13.69
C ILE A 156 -1.77 -8.05 -14.45
N PRO A 157 -1.80 -7.94 -15.78
CA PRO A 157 -0.59 -7.96 -16.58
C PRO A 157 0.44 -6.91 -16.18
N LEU A 158 1.73 -7.28 -16.25
CA LEU A 158 2.87 -6.47 -15.83
C LEU A 158 2.89 -5.04 -16.43
N HIS A 159 2.37 -4.86 -17.64
CA HIS A 159 2.37 -3.54 -18.29
C HIS A 159 1.66 -2.47 -17.45
N HIS A 160 0.67 -2.84 -16.61
CA HIS A 160 0.01 -1.89 -15.70
C HIS A 160 0.98 -1.29 -14.68
N ALA A 161 1.89 -2.10 -14.12
CA ALA A 161 2.91 -1.62 -13.19
C ALA A 161 3.97 -0.77 -13.91
N GLN A 162 4.36 -1.15 -15.13
CA GLN A 162 5.31 -0.40 -15.95
C GLN A 162 4.74 0.98 -16.35
N GLU A 163 3.48 1.04 -16.79
CA GLU A 163 2.80 2.30 -17.09
C GLU A 163 2.64 3.20 -15.86
N ALA A 164 2.36 2.60 -14.70
CA ALA A 164 2.27 3.32 -13.44
C ALA A 164 3.61 3.93 -13.04
N GLU A 165 4.69 3.15 -13.12
CA GLU A 165 6.05 3.62 -12.82
C GLU A 165 6.46 4.76 -13.76
N GLN A 166 6.28 4.61 -15.06
CA GLN A 166 6.56 5.65 -16.06
C GLN A 166 5.76 6.93 -15.80
N ARG A 167 4.45 6.79 -15.51
CA ARG A 167 3.58 7.92 -15.25
C ARG A 167 3.98 8.67 -13.97
N LEU A 168 4.22 7.95 -12.88
CA LEU A 168 4.60 8.56 -11.61
C LEU A 168 5.97 9.24 -11.72
N THR A 169 6.95 8.60 -12.34
CA THR A 169 8.29 9.17 -12.57
C THR A 169 8.21 10.44 -13.42
N ALA A 170 7.45 10.43 -14.51
CA ALA A 170 7.25 11.60 -15.37
C ALA A 170 6.55 12.77 -14.64
N ARG A 171 5.85 12.51 -13.55
CA ARG A 171 5.17 13.52 -12.71
C ARG A 171 5.97 13.88 -11.45
N GLY A 172 7.23 13.43 -11.34
CA GLY A 172 8.11 13.72 -10.22
C GLY A 172 7.80 12.94 -8.94
N GLY A 173 7.00 11.88 -9.05
CA GLY A 173 6.71 10.95 -7.94
C GLY A 173 7.92 10.17 -7.47
N ASP A 174 7.78 9.58 -6.28
CA ASP A 174 8.77 8.71 -5.67
C ASP A 174 8.27 7.26 -5.79
N VAL A 175 8.79 6.52 -6.78
CA VAL A 175 8.31 5.19 -7.14
C VAL A 175 9.46 4.27 -7.49
N THR A 176 9.35 3.00 -7.09
CA THR A 176 10.19 1.89 -7.56
C THR A 176 9.33 0.81 -8.18
N LEU A 177 9.87 0.09 -9.15
CA LEU A 177 9.26 -1.11 -9.75
C LEU A 177 10.26 -2.25 -9.71
N ASP A 178 9.89 -3.35 -9.05
CA ASP A 178 10.58 -4.62 -9.09
C ASP A 178 9.75 -5.66 -9.84
N ILE A 179 10.37 -6.27 -10.83
CA ILE A 179 9.77 -7.36 -11.61
C ILE A 179 10.32 -8.67 -11.06
N VAL A 180 9.43 -9.56 -10.67
CA VAL A 180 9.81 -10.88 -10.13
C VAL A 180 9.64 -11.91 -11.24
N ASP A 181 10.77 -12.45 -11.70
CA ASP A 181 10.81 -13.44 -12.78
C ASP A 181 10.07 -14.72 -12.39
N ASP A 182 9.37 -15.32 -13.36
CA ASP A 182 8.62 -16.59 -13.20
C ASP A 182 7.59 -16.54 -12.06
N LEU A 183 7.07 -15.36 -11.71
CA LEU A 183 6.02 -15.21 -10.71
C LEU A 183 4.69 -14.86 -11.37
N ALA A 184 3.68 -15.69 -11.10
CA ALA A 184 2.30 -15.46 -11.49
C ALA A 184 1.61 -14.46 -10.53
N HIS A 185 0.27 -14.47 -10.47
CA HIS A 185 -0.51 -13.60 -9.58
C HIS A 185 -0.44 -14.07 -8.11
N ALA A 186 0.69 -13.83 -7.46
CA ALA A 186 0.97 -14.30 -6.10
C ALA A 186 2.01 -13.42 -5.39
N ILE A 187 2.12 -13.60 -4.07
CA ILE A 187 3.22 -13.11 -3.25
C ILE A 187 4.09 -14.32 -2.89
N ASP A 188 5.38 -14.29 -3.21
CA ASP A 188 6.36 -15.29 -2.83
C ASP A 188 7.44 -14.70 -1.91
N HIS A 189 8.38 -15.54 -1.48
CA HIS A 189 9.49 -15.13 -0.62
C HIS A 189 10.33 -14.00 -1.26
N ARG A 190 10.59 -14.08 -2.57
CA ARG A 190 11.41 -13.08 -3.29
C ARG A 190 10.74 -11.71 -3.31
N SER A 191 9.43 -11.69 -3.60
CA SER A 191 8.64 -10.45 -3.59
C SER A 191 8.59 -9.83 -2.19
N MET A 192 8.50 -10.65 -1.14
CA MET A 192 8.55 -10.18 0.26
C MET A 192 9.92 -9.61 0.63
N GLU A 193 11.02 -10.24 0.23
CA GLU A 193 12.36 -9.72 0.47
C GLU A 193 12.58 -8.36 -0.21
N LEU A 194 12.10 -8.19 -1.45
CA LEU A 194 12.14 -6.90 -2.15
C LEU A 194 11.38 -5.81 -1.38
N ALA A 195 10.15 -6.11 -0.93
CA ALA A 195 9.36 -5.18 -0.14
C ALA A 195 10.07 -4.75 1.15
N LEU A 196 10.61 -5.71 1.90
CA LEU A 196 11.32 -5.44 3.15
C LEU A 196 12.61 -4.65 2.91
N ASN A 197 13.35 -4.95 1.84
CA ASN A 197 14.56 -4.22 1.47
C ASN A 197 14.24 -2.76 1.12
N HIS A 198 13.17 -2.50 0.36
CA HIS A 198 12.75 -1.14 0.07
C HIS A 198 12.35 -0.39 1.34
N LEU A 199 11.56 -0.99 2.21
CA LEU A 199 11.14 -0.36 3.46
C LEU A 199 12.33 -0.05 4.39
N ARG A 200 13.40 -0.85 4.35
CA ARG A 200 14.58 -0.67 5.21
C ARG A 200 15.64 0.28 4.63
N TYR A 201 15.81 0.29 3.31
CA TYR A 201 16.99 0.90 2.68
C TYR A 201 16.69 1.98 1.67
N THR A 202 15.47 2.10 1.16
CA THR A 202 15.10 3.18 0.24
C THR A 202 14.79 4.44 1.04
N VAL A 203 15.64 5.47 0.90
CA VAL A 203 15.37 6.79 1.49
C VAL A 203 14.32 7.51 0.66
N PRO A 204 13.19 7.94 1.26
CA PRO A 204 12.16 8.69 0.54
C PRO A 204 12.70 9.97 -0.08
N LYS A 205 12.26 10.26 -1.30
CA LYS A 205 12.62 11.47 -2.02
C LYS A 205 12.30 12.74 -1.20
N ARG A 206 11.19 12.75 -0.46
CA ARG A 206 10.79 13.88 0.37
C ARG A 206 11.85 14.30 1.39
N TYR A 207 12.69 13.38 1.90
CA TYR A 207 13.77 13.72 2.83
C TYR A 207 14.87 14.56 2.16
N PHE A 208 15.17 14.29 0.90
CA PHE A 208 16.10 15.12 0.15
C PHE A 208 15.52 16.51 -0.10
N ASP A 209 14.23 16.58 -0.44
CA ASP A 209 13.53 17.84 -0.67
C ASP A 209 13.44 18.67 0.63
N GLU A 210 13.17 18.03 1.78
CA GLU A 210 13.16 18.66 3.10
C GLU A 210 14.55 19.14 3.51
N ALA A 211 15.59 18.34 3.30
CA ALA A 211 16.97 18.70 3.59
C ALA A 211 17.43 19.90 2.75
N LEU A 212 17.06 19.97 1.47
CA LEU A 212 17.35 21.10 0.58
C LEU A 212 16.60 22.37 1.00
N SER A 213 15.42 22.23 1.59
CA SER A 213 14.62 23.36 2.11
C SER A 213 15.08 23.86 3.50
N GLY A 214 16.07 23.17 4.13
CA GLY A 214 16.55 23.47 5.48
C GLY A 214 15.64 22.92 6.60
N ALA A 215 14.60 22.16 6.28
CA ALA A 215 13.79 21.45 7.26
C ALA A 215 14.59 20.23 7.80
N LYS A 216 14.43 19.92 9.10
CA LYS A 216 14.97 18.67 9.64
C LYS A 216 14.09 17.50 9.20
N PRO A 217 14.68 16.39 8.70
CA PRO A 217 13.91 15.18 8.47
C PRO A 217 13.19 14.77 9.75
N GLY A 218 11.92 14.40 9.66
CA GLY A 218 11.20 13.86 10.79
C GLY A 218 11.76 12.48 11.16
N ASP A 219 11.91 12.18 12.44
CA ASP A 219 12.35 10.89 12.97
C ASP A 219 11.30 9.76 12.79
N ASP A 220 10.26 10.00 11.98
CA ASP A 220 9.00 9.27 12.03
C ASP A 220 8.71 8.44 10.77
N ASP A 221 9.69 8.15 9.95
CA ASP A 221 9.44 7.31 8.78
C ASP A 221 9.41 5.82 9.11
N VAL A 222 8.80 5.05 8.18
CA VAL A 222 8.77 3.57 8.18
C VAL A 222 10.16 2.98 7.86
N ILE A 223 11.17 3.80 7.62
CA ILE A 223 12.54 3.35 7.45
C ILE A 223 13.17 3.14 8.83
N ALA A 224 13.65 1.94 9.06
CA ALA A 224 14.65 1.73 10.09
C ALA A 224 15.98 2.33 9.58
N LEU A 225 16.21 3.60 9.85
CA LEU A 225 17.55 4.15 9.72
C LEU A 225 18.40 3.47 10.78
N MET A 226 19.24 2.52 10.35
CA MET A 226 20.30 1.96 11.19
C MET A 226 21.53 2.87 11.15
#